data_62c6d7ee9c6403c8c83165870b979c03
#
_entry.id   62c6d7ee9c6403c8c83165870b979c03
#
_cell.length_a   1.000
_cell.length_b   1.000
_cell.length_c   1.000
_cell.angle_alpha   90.00
_cell.angle_beta   90.00
_cell.angle_gamma   90.00
#
_symmetry.space_group_name_H-M   'P 1'
#
loop_
_entity.id
_entity.type
_entity.pdbx_description
1 polymer ?
#
loop_
_entity_poly.entity_id
_entity_poly.type
_entity_poly.pdbx_seq_one_letter_code
_entity_poly.pdbx_strand_id
1 'polypeptide(L)'
;MKISLNGTLVVEGKEDASYLSNYISSEIVVVNGYELNESTISYLKKKHVILLLDPDDAGLKIRERLNKELKDFVNVGIDVSKCIRGKKNGVAECSIEEVLKQLSPYVTENNTGKETEIKMSDLYELGLINNKDLRDKICQKLELGKCNGKQLFKRLIINNISLDKLREIIEK
;
A
#
# COMPACT_ATOMS: atom_id res chain seq x y z
N MET A 1 3.10 -10.40 -16.50
CA MET A 1 3.82 -9.14 -16.22
C MET A 1 2.97 -8.29 -15.31
N LYS A 2 3.51 -7.68 -14.24
CA LYS A 2 2.72 -6.81 -13.35
C LYS A 2 2.74 -5.38 -13.87
N ILE A 3 1.63 -4.66 -13.72
CA ILE A 3 1.59 -3.22 -14.02
C ILE A 3 2.14 -2.40 -12.85
N SER A 4 2.69 -1.23 -13.15
CA SER A 4 3.08 -0.23 -12.16
C SER A 4 2.12 0.95 -12.22
N LEU A 5 1.77 1.51 -11.07
CA LEU A 5 0.91 2.68 -10.94
C LEU A 5 1.73 3.90 -10.54
N ASN A 6 1.29 5.09 -10.93
CA ASN A 6 1.93 6.36 -10.57
C ASN A 6 1.65 6.80 -9.12
N GLY A 7 1.17 5.91 -8.27
CA GLY A 7 0.84 6.21 -6.88
C GLY A 7 0.75 4.97 -6.00
N THR A 8 0.43 5.20 -4.73
CA THR A 8 0.17 4.17 -3.74
C THR A 8 -1.29 3.75 -3.82
N LEU A 9 -1.53 2.47 -4.11
CA LEU A 9 -2.88 1.91 -4.15
C LEU A 9 -3.36 1.65 -2.73
N VAL A 10 -4.55 2.12 -2.39
CA VAL A 10 -5.20 1.89 -1.10
C VAL A 10 -6.44 1.04 -1.29
N VAL A 11 -6.50 -0.05 -0.55
CA VAL A 11 -7.63 -1.00 -0.54
C VAL A 11 -8.15 -1.23 0.87
N GLU A 12 -9.35 -1.74 1.01
CA GLU A 12 -9.98 -1.94 2.31
C GLU A 12 -9.38 -3.13 3.05
N GLY A 13 -9.29 -4.30 2.41
CA GLY A 13 -8.98 -5.57 3.03
C GLY A 13 -7.65 -6.21 2.61
N LYS A 14 -7.20 -7.17 3.41
CA LYS A 14 -6.00 -7.97 3.10
C LYS A 14 -6.23 -8.90 1.92
N GLU A 15 -7.46 -9.36 1.71
CA GLU A 15 -7.83 -10.22 0.59
C GLU A 15 -7.68 -9.47 -0.73
N ASP A 16 -8.16 -8.20 -0.79
CA ASP A 16 -7.99 -7.33 -1.95
C ASP A 16 -6.51 -7.08 -2.25
N ALA A 17 -5.72 -6.75 -1.22
CA ALA A 17 -4.29 -6.53 -1.38
C ALA A 17 -3.57 -7.79 -1.88
N SER A 18 -3.91 -8.96 -1.34
CA SER A 18 -3.35 -10.24 -1.77
C SER A 18 -3.69 -10.54 -3.23
N TYR A 19 -4.95 -10.39 -3.60
CA TYR A 19 -5.43 -10.59 -4.95
C TYR A 19 -4.72 -9.67 -5.95
N LEU A 20 -4.73 -8.36 -5.69
CA LEU A 20 -4.14 -7.35 -6.57
C LEU A 20 -2.62 -7.42 -6.65
N SER A 21 -1.94 -7.89 -5.61
CA SER A 21 -0.48 -8.04 -5.58
C SER A 21 0.06 -9.02 -6.63
N ASN A 22 -0.79 -9.87 -7.19
CA ASN A 22 -0.43 -10.75 -8.30
C ASN A 22 -0.29 -10.00 -9.62
N TYR A 23 -0.95 -8.86 -9.77
CA TYR A 23 -1.06 -8.10 -11.01
C TYR A 23 -0.43 -6.71 -10.94
N ILE A 24 -0.25 -6.16 -9.74
CA ILE A 24 0.26 -4.80 -9.50
C ILE A 24 1.58 -4.89 -8.75
N SER A 25 2.60 -4.19 -9.25
CA SER A 25 3.93 -4.10 -8.63
C SER A 25 4.07 -2.92 -7.67
N SER A 26 3.22 -1.88 -7.80
CA SER A 26 3.22 -0.72 -6.93
C SER A 26 2.85 -1.05 -5.48
N GLU A 27 3.12 -0.13 -4.58
CA GLU A 27 2.73 -0.29 -3.18
C GLU A 27 1.21 -0.40 -3.04
N ILE A 28 0.77 -1.39 -2.24
CA ILE A 28 -0.63 -1.55 -1.85
C ILE A 28 -0.72 -1.39 -0.33
N VAL A 29 -1.50 -0.42 0.13
CA VAL A 29 -1.75 -0.16 1.54
C VAL A 29 -3.17 -0.61 1.89
N VAL A 30 -3.28 -1.39 2.97
CA VAL A 30 -4.57 -1.86 3.50
C VAL A 30 -4.98 -0.97 4.66
N VAL A 31 -6.23 -0.50 4.64
CA VAL A 31 -6.75 0.41 5.67
C VAL A 31 -7.60 -0.26 6.75
N ASN A 32 -7.84 -1.58 6.65
CA ASN A 32 -8.52 -2.42 7.66
C ASN A 32 -9.81 -1.80 8.24
N GLY A 33 -10.73 -1.37 7.38
CA GLY A 33 -12.03 -0.87 7.81
C GLY A 33 -11.96 0.42 8.65
N TYR A 34 -12.77 0.51 9.70
CA TYR A 34 -12.94 1.74 10.50
C TYR A 34 -11.71 2.17 11.32
N GLU A 35 -10.78 1.27 11.59
CA GLU A 35 -9.57 1.55 12.37
C GLU A 35 -8.44 2.11 11.50
N LEU A 36 -8.71 3.18 10.77
CA LEU A 36 -7.68 3.96 10.12
C LEU A 36 -6.70 4.50 11.17
N ASN A 37 -5.52 3.90 11.21
CA ASN A 37 -4.45 4.30 12.11
C ASN A 37 -3.87 5.65 11.66
N GLU A 38 -3.69 6.58 12.59
CA GLU A 38 -3.10 7.91 12.35
C GLU A 38 -1.73 7.84 11.67
N SER A 39 -0.91 6.84 12.02
CA SER A 39 0.39 6.65 11.37
C SER A 39 0.25 6.26 9.88
N THR A 40 -0.79 5.51 9.53
CA THR A 40 -1.10 5.17 8.14
C THR A 40 -1.59 6.40 7.38
N ILE A 41 -2.46 7.21 7.98
CA ILE A 41 -2.92 8.48 7.39
C ILE A 41 -1.73 9.42 7.17
N SER A 42 -0.86 9.60 8.17
CA SER A 42 0.34 10.44 8.07
C SER A 42 1.29 9.97 6.96
N TYR A 43 1.42 8.66 6.78
CA TYR A 43 2.18 8.10 5.67
C TYR A 43 1.53 8.41 4.31
N LEU A 44 0.23 8.21 4.18
CA LEU A 44 -0.51 8.46 2.94
C LEU A 44 -0.55 9.95 2.56
N LYS A 45 -0.54 10.87 3.52
CA LYS A 45 -0.48 12.33 3.26
C LYS A 45 0.72 12.78 2.44
N LYS A 46 1.78 11.97 2.37
CA LYS A 46 3.02 12.25 1.63
C LYS A 46 3.07 11.59 0.25
N LYS A 47 1.99 10.95 -0.16
CA LYS A 47 1.92 10.15 -1.39
C LYS A 47 0.82 10.66 -2.31
N HIS A 48 1.00 10.41 -3.61
CA HIS A 48 -0.13 10.37 -4.52
C HIS A 48 -0.89 9.07 -4.26
N VAL A 49 -2.16 9.15 -3.89
CA VAL A 49 -2.95 8.02 -3.42
C VAL A 49 -4.05 7.66 -4.41
N ILE A 50 -4.13 6.39 -4.74
CA ILE A 50 -5.20 5.83 -5.59
C ILE A 50 -6.12 5.01 -4.68
N LEU A 51 -7.33 5.51 -4.41
CA LEU A 51 -8.31 4.88 -3.54
C LEU A 51 -9.18 3.90 -4.33
N LEU A 52 -8.99 2.61 -4.10
CA LEU A 52 -9.78 1.52 -4.67
C LEU A 52 -10.47 0.78 -3.51
N LEU A 53 -11.57 1.34 -3.05
CA LEU A 53 -12.33 0.86 -1.90
C LEU A 53 -13.63 0.21 -2.36
N ASP A 54 -14.16 -0.71 -1.55
CA ASP A 54 -15.38 -1.42 -1.83
C ASP A 54 -16.56 -0.44 -2.00
N PRO A 55 -17.51 -0.75 -2.89
CA PRO A 55 -18.66 0.11 -3.17
C PRO A 55 -19.81 -0.09 -2.18
N ASP A 56 -19.50 -0.45 -0.94
CA ASP A 56 -20.46 -0.61 0.15
C ASP A 56 -20.40 0.54 1.17
N ASP A 57 -21.27 0.51 2.18
CA ASP A 57 -21.37 1.56 3.20
C ASP A 57 -20.06 1.71 4.00
N ALA A 58 -19.33 0.61 4.22
CA ALA A 58 -18.06 0.63 4.93
C ALA A 58 -16.99 1.34 4.10
N GLY A 59 -16.83 0.96 2.84
CA GLY A 59 -15.92 1.60 1.90
C GLY A 59 -16.24 3.06 1.67
N LEU A 60 -17.52 3.45 1.61
CA LEU A 60 -17.94 4.85 1.51
C LEU A 60 -17.48 5.68 2.71
N LYS A 61 -17.64 5.19 3.94
CA LYS A 61 -17.21 5.90 5.15
C LYS A 61 -15.68 6.05 5.23
N ILE A 62 -14.94 5.01 4.84
CA ILE A 62 -13.48 5.08 4.75
C ILE A 62 -13.06 6.12 3.72
N ARG A 63 -13.70 6.12 2.54
CA ARG A 63 -13.48 7.07 1.46
C ARG A 63 -13.71 8.50 1.92
N GLU A 64 -14.82 8.78 2.58
CA GLU A 64 -15.13 10.11 3.10
C GLU A 64 -14.08 10.59 4.12
N ARG A 65 -13.63 9.71 5.01
CA ARG A 65 -12.57 10.04 5.96
C ARG A 65 -11.25 10.35 5.27
N LEU A 66 -10.82 9.51 4.33
CA LEU A 66 -9.58 9.72 3.59
C LEU A 66 -9.65 10.97 2.72
N ASN A 67 -10.77 11.25 2.08
CA ASN A 67 -10.96 12.47 1.29
C ASN A 67 -10.82 13.76 2.11
N LYS A 68 -11.15 13.73 3.40
CA LYS A 68 -10.95 14.87 4.31
C LYS A 68 -9.49 15.02 4.75
N GLU A 69 -8.76 13.92 4.85
CA GLU A 69 -7.40 13.90 5.40
C GLU A 69 -6.31 14.05 4.32
N LEU A 70 -6.54 13.53 3.13
CA LEU A 70 -5.57 13.52 2.04
C LEU A 70 -5.74 14.75 1.14
N LYS A 71 -4.62 15.22 0.58
CA LYS A 71 -4.60 16.34 -0.38
C LYS A 71 -4.37 15.88 -1.82
N ASP A 72 -3.59 14.84 -2.00
CA ASP A 72 -3.21 14.32 -3.31
C ASP A 72 -3.72 12.88 -3.46
N PHE A 73 -4.92 12.76 -3.99
CA PHE A 73 -5.57 11.46 -4.16
C PHE A 73 -6.54 11.45 -5.34
N VAL A 74 -6.83 10.27 -5.81
CA VAL A 74 -7.90 9.98 -6.77
C VAL A 74 -8.78 8.85 -6.26
N ASN A 75 -10.08 8.95 -6.54
CA ASN A 75 -11.03 7.89 -6.24
C ASN A 75 -11.29 7.05 -7.49
N VAL A 76 -11.03 5.75 -7.41
CA VAL A 76 -11.33 4.79 -8.47
C VAL A 76 -12.59 4.03 -8.09
N GLY A 77 -13.59 4.11 -8.94
CA GLY A 77 -14.83 3.35 -8.82
C GLY A 77 -14.73 2.01 -9.56
N ILE A 78 -15.45 1.01 -9.08
CA ILE A 78 -15.61 -0.29 -9.73
C ILE A 78 -17.08 -0.45 -10.13
N ASP A 79 -17.30 -1.01 -11.30
CA ASP A 79 -18.65 -1.40 -11.72
C ASP A 79 -19.08 -2.66 -10.95
N VAL A 80 -19.93 -2.47 -9.94
CA VAL A 80 -20.42 -3.52 -9.04
C VAL A 80 -21.08 -4.68 -9.83
N SER A 81 -21.71 -4.37 -10.96
CA SER A 81 -22.38 -5.39 -11.79
C SER A 81 -21.40 -6.42 -12.36
N LYS A 82 -20.11 -6.09 -12.41
CA LYS A 82 -19.02 -6.94 -12.90
C LYS A 82 -18.22 -7.60 -11.79
N CYS A 83 -18.59 -7.37 -10.52
CA CYS A 83 -17.88 -7.84 -9.33
C CYS A 83 -18.57 -9.03 -8.65
N ILE A 84 -19.41 -9.78 -9.36
CA ILE A 84 -20.20 -10.86 -8.76
C ILE A 84 -19.44 -12.18 -8.85
N ARG A 85 -18.66 -12.48 -7.80
CA ARG A 85 -18.20 -13.83 -7.48
C ARG A 85 -18.68 -14.19 -6.08
N GLY A 86 -19.94 -14.62 -5.94
CA GLY A 86 -20.50 -15.04 -4.65
C GLY A 86 -21.43 -14.00 -4.01
N LYS A 87 -21.49 -13.96 -2.66
CA LYS A 87 -22.42 -13.12 -1.88
C LYS A 87 -21.86 -11.75 -1.48
N LYS A 88 -20.59 -11.47 -1.79
CA LYS A 88 -19.90 -10.22 -1.43
C LYS A 88 -19.62 -9.38 -2.67
N ASN A 89 -19.67 -8.06 -2.52
CA ASN A 89 -19.43 -7.09 -3.60
C ASN A 89 -18.12 -6.33 -3.36
N GLY A 90 -17.03 -7.06 -3.11
CA GLY A 90 -15.71 -6.47 -2.86
C GLY A 90 -14.82 -6.42 -4.11
N VAL A 91 -13.68 -5.74 -3.98
CA VAL A 91 -12.66 -5.64 -5.05
C VAL A 91 -12.12 -7.02 -5.44
N ALA A 92 -11.94 -7.93 -4.47
CA ALA A 92 -11.45 -9.29 -4.71
C ALA A 92 -12.43 -10.16 -5.49
N GLU A 93 -13.72 -9.83 -5.51
CA GLU A 93 -14.76 -10.52 -6.25
C GLU A 93 -14.92 -10.02 -7.69
N CYS A 94 -14.26 -8.93 -8.04
CA CYS A 94 -14.27 -8.38 -9.40
C CYS A 94 -13.35 -9.17 -10.34
N SER A 95 -13.67 -9.15 -11.63
CA SER A 95 -12.71 -9.64 -12.60
C SER A 95 -11.49 -8.73 -12.64
N ILE A 96 -10.31 -9.32 -12.82
CA ILE A 96 -9.08 -8.52 -12.87
C ILE A 96 -9.09 -7.56 -14.06
N GLU A 97 -9.70 -7.95 -15.16
CA GLU A 97 -9.83 -7.13 -16.36
C GLU A 97 -10.58 -5.82 -16.06
N GLU A 98 -11.66 -5.91 -15.27
CA GLU A 98 -12.42 -4.71 -14.87
C GLU A 98 -11.59 -3.81 -13.96
N VAL A 99 -10.92 -4.39 -12.96
CA VAL A 99 -10.04 -3.62 -12.06
C VAL A 99 -8.91 -2.94 -12.83
N LEU A 100 -8.22 -3.67 -13.70
CA LEU A 100 -7.12 -3.12 -14.52
C LEU A 100 -7.62 -2.06 -15.48
N LYS A 101 -8.82 -2.20 -16.04
CA LYS A 101 -9.45 -1.18 -16.88
C LYS A 101 -9.65 0.12 -16.11
N GLN A 102 -10.17 0.06 -14.88
CA GLN A 102 -10.37 1.24 -14.05
C GLN A 102 -9.05 1.88 -13.59
N LEU A 103 -8.00 1.08 -13.42
CA LEU A 103 -6.66 1.55 -13.04
C LEU A 103 -5.82 2.01 -14.25
N SER A 104 -6.25 1.75 -15.47
CA SER A 104 -5.47 2.05 -16.69
C SER A 104 -5.02 3.50 -16.83
N PRO A 105 -5.79 4.55 -16.41
CA PRO A 105 -5.32 5.93 -16.48
C PRO A 105 -4.13 6.24 -15.57
N TYR A 106 -3.88 5.38 -14.58
CA TYR A 106 -2.84 5.54 -13.57
C TYR A 106 -1.65 4.61 -13.77
N VAL A 107 -1.63 3.84 -14.86
CA VAL A 107 -0.51 2.96 -15.20
C VAL A 107 0.67 3.81 -15.68
N THR A 108 1.85 3.53 -15.13
CA THR A 108 3.12 4.09 -15.61
C THR A 108 3.92 3.02 -16.33
N GLU A 109 4.71 3.41 -17.31
CA GLU A 109 5.79 2.58 -17.80
C GLU A 109 6.73 2.29 -16.63
N ASN A 110 7.10 1.01 -16.46
CA ASN A 110 7.95 0.57 -15.36
C ASN A 110 9.23 1.42 -15.35
N ASN A 111 9.25 2.45 -14.53
CA ASN A 111 10.48 2.94 -13.97
C ASN A 111 10.95 1.82 -13.04
N THR A 112 11.82 0.96 -13.54
CA THR A 112 12.66 0.13 -12.70
C THR A 112 13.35 1.10 -11.75
N GLY A 113 12.76 1.22 -10.53
CA GLY A 113 13.31 2.08 -9.50
C GLY A 113 14.80 1.80 -9.41
N LYS A 114 15.61 2.83 -9.17
CA LYS A 114 17.02 2.65 -8.85
C LYS A 114 17.11 1.47 -7.91
N GLU A 115 17.90 0.44 -8.29
CA GLU A 115 18.13 -0.72 -7.45
C GLU A 115 18.62 -0.21 -6.11
N THR A 116 17.72 -0.21 -5.14
CA THR A 116 18.14 -0.02 -3.75
C THR A 116 18.89 -1.29 -3.40
N GLU A 117 20.13 -1.14 -2.95
CA GLU A 117 21.00 -2.28 -2.59
C GLU A 117 20.46 -3.10 -1.41
N ILE A 118 19.36 -2.67 -0.78
CA ILE A 118 18.74 -3.37 0.36
C ILE A 118 18.12 -4.70 -0.10
N LYS A 119 18.51 -5.77 0.59
CA LYS A 119 17.95 -7.12 0.42
C LYS A 119 17.12 -7.50 1.65
N MET A 120 16.24 -8.46 1.50
CA MET A 120 15.47 -9.00 2.63
C MET A 120 16.37 -9.62 3.70
N SER A 121 17.53 -10.21 3.30
CA SER A 121 18.56 -10.72 4.22
C SER A 121 19.08 -9.64 5.18
N ASP A 122 19.27 -8.42 4.70
CA ASP A 122 19.77 -7.31 5.52
C ASP A 122 18.79 -6.97 6.66
N LEU A 123 17.49 -7.05 6.39
CA LEU A 123 16.47 -6.84 7.41
C LEU A 123 16.47 -7.95 8.47
N TYR A 124 16.79 -9.19 8.09
CA TYR A 124 16.98 -10.29 9.04
C TYR A 124 18.21 -10.06 9.90
N GLU A 125 19.35 -9.69 9.32
CA GLU A 125 20.61 -9.40 10.03
C GLU A 125 20.45 -8.25 11.02
N LEU A 126 19.71 -7.19 10.63
CA LEU A 126 19.38 -6.05 11.47
C LEU A 126 18.28 -6.34 12.50
N GLY A 127 17.75 -7.57 12.55
CA GLY A 127 16.71 -7.98 13.50
C GLY A 127 15.32 -7.39 13.22
N LEU A 128 15.13 -6.66 12.13
CA LEU A 128 13.88 -5.95 11.83
C LEU A 128 12.72 -6.87 11.47
N ILE A 129 12.99 -8.10 11.06
CA ILE A 129 11.93 -9.08 10.71
C ILE A 129 11.33 -9.70 11.96
N ASN A 130 12.18 -10.08 12.91
CA ASN A 130 11.78 -10.87 14.10
C ASN A 130 11.48 -10.00 15.33
N ASN A 131 11.93 -8.74 15.35
CA ASN A 131 11.71 -7.83 16.46
C ASN A 131 10.69 -6.74 16.06
N LYS A 132 9.46 -6.90 16.57
CA LYS A 132 8.37 -5.97 16.30
C LYS A 132 8.65 -4.57 16.87
N ASP A 133 9.16 -4.47 18.09
CA ASP A 133 9.37 -3.19 18.75
C ASP A 133 10.46 -2.37 18.05
N LEU A 134 11.55 -3.01 17.65
CA LEU A 134 12.58 -2.38 16.84
C LEU A 134 12.03 -1.89 15.50
N ARG A 135 11.25 -2.74 14.83
CA ARG A 135 10.60 -2.39 13.57
C ARG A 135 9.66 -1.19 13.72
N ASP A 136 8.82 -1.18 14.75
CA ASP A 136 7.88 -0.09 15.02
C ASP A 136 8.63 1.24 15.28
N LYS A 137 9.75 1.22 16.03
CA LYS A 137 10.63 2.38 16.23
C LYS A 137 11.20 2.90 14.90
N ILE A 138 11.72 2.01 14.05
CA ILE A 138 12.26 2.41 12.74
C ILE A 138 11.17 2.97 11.84
N CYS A 139 9.99 2.34 11.78
CA CYS A 139 8.86 2.86 11.03
C CYS A 139 8.45 4.26 11.51
N GLN A 140 8.49 4.51 12.81
CA GLN A 140 8.19 5.82 13.38
C GLN A 140 9.26 6.87 13.01
N LYS A 141 10.55 6.55 13.20
CA LYS A 141 11.66 7.47 12.87
C LYS A 141 11.70 7.82 11.38
N LEU A 142 11.36 6.87 10.51
CA LEU A 142 11.30 7.06 9.06
C LEU A 142 9.94 7.56 8.56
N GLU A 143 8.97 7.71 9.46
CA GLU A 143 7.58 8.11 9.14
C GLU A 143 6.93 7.21 8.06
N LEU A 144 7.25 5.91 8.11
CA LEU A 144 6.76 4.93 7.15
C LEU A 144 5.37 4.36 7.49
N GLY A 145 4.77 4.79 8.61
CA GLY A 145 3.55 4.19 9.12
C GLY A 145 3.80 2.78 9.68
N LYS A 146 2.79 2.23 10.38
CA LYS A 146 2.87 0.88 10.95
C LYS A 146 2.95 -0.16 9.84
N CYS A 147 3.90 -1.11 9.93
CA CYS A 147 4.10 -2.12 8.91
C CYS A 147 4.68 -3.44 9.48
N ASN A 148 4.41 -4.56 8.81
CA ASN A 148 5.12 -5.81 9.06
C ASN A 148 6.45 -5.84 8.30
N GLY A 149 7.26 -6.92 8.49
CA GLY A 149 8.59 -7.01 7.88
C GLY A 149 8.60 -6.93 6.35
N LYS A 150 7.64 -7.57 5.68
CA LYS A 150 7.52 -7.51 4.21
C LYS A 150 7.09 -6.13 3.72
N GLN A 151 6.20 -5.48 4.45
CA GLN A 151 5.77 -4.11 4.15
C GLN A 151 6.91 -3.11 4.40
N LEU A 152 7.67 -3.26 5.50
CA LEU A 152 8.85 -2.45 5.74
C LEU A 152 9.83 -2.55 4.59
N PHE A 153 10.19 -3.77 4.15
CA PHE A 153 11.09 -3.96 3.02
C PHE A 153 10.63 -3.21 1.76
N LYS A 154 9.35 -3.37 1.38
CA LYS A 154 8.80 -2.65 0.23
C LYS A 154 8.85 -1.13 0.41
N ARG A 155 8.52 -0.62 1.60
CA ARG A 155 8.53 0.83 1.88
C ARG A 155 9.92 1.43 1.88
N LEU A 156 10.94 0.70 2.35
CA LEU A 156 12.33 1.12 2.25
C LEU A 156 12.77 1.31 0.79
N ILE A 157 12.44 0.34 -0.07
CA ILE A 157 12.74 0.41 -1.52
C ILE A 157 12.01 1.60 -2.17
N ILE A 158 10.69 1.70 -1.97
CA ILE A 158 9.85 2.74 -2.60
C ILE A 158 10.28 4.15 -2.16
N ASN A 159 10.72 4.30 -0.91
CA ASN A 159 11.17 5.59 -0.38
C ASN A 159 12.69 5.83 -0.57
N ASN A 160 13.38 4.98 -1.34
CA ASN A 160 14.83 5.07 -1.61
C ASN A 160 15.68 5.19 -0.34
N ILE A 161 15.31 4.48 0.73
CA ILE A 161 16.09 4.43 1.96
C ILE A 161 17.27 3.49 1.77
N SER A 162 18.49 3.98 1.92
CA SER A 162 19.70 3.16 1.81
C SER A 162 19.93 2.30 3.05
N LEU A 163 20.70 1.21 2.88
CA LEU A 163 21.12 0.35 3.99
C LEU A 163 21.93 1.11 5.04
N ASP A 164 22.81 2.00 4.62
CA ASP A 164 23.62 2.83 5.52
C ASP A 164 22.76 3.76 6.35
N LYS A 165 21.77 4.40 5.73
CA LYS A 165 20.80 5.22 6.45
C LYS A 165 20.00 4.42 7.48
N LEU A 166 19.64 3.19 7.15
CA LEU A 166 18.92 2.31 8.06
C LEU A 166 19.79 1.92 9.26
N ARG A 167 21.07 1.57 9.04
CA ARG A 167 22.05 1.28 10.09
C ARG A 167 22.26 2.48 11.02
N GLU A 168 22.49 3.66 10.47
CA GLU A 168 22.65 4.91 11.25
C GLU A 168 21.46 5.15 12.21
N ILE A 169 20.24 4.83 11.77
CA ILE A 169 19.03 5.05 12.57
C ILE A 169 18.88 3.98 13.68
N ILE A 170 19.36 2.76 13.45
CA ILE A 170 19.30 1.67 14.43
C ILE A 170 20.33 1.88 15.55
N GLU A 171 21.51 2.42 15.22
CA GLU A 171 22.60 2.65 16.16
C GLU A 171 22.37 3.85 17.10
N LYS A 172 21.43 4.73 16.76
CA LYS A 172 21.01 5.90 17.58
C LYS A 172 19.76 5.61 18.41
#